data_87888773e0866cd6e0287138f7e6051c
#
_entry.id   87888773e0866cd6e0287138f7e6051c
#
_cell.length_a   1.000
_cell.length_b   1.000
_cell.length_c   1.000
_cell.angle_alpha   90.00
_cell.angle_beta   90.00
_cell.angle_gamma   90.00
#
_symmetry.space_group_name_H-M   'P 1'
#
loop_
_entity.id
_entity.type
_entity.pdbx_description
1 polymer ?
#
loop_
_entity_poly.entity_id
_entity_poly.type
_entity_poly.pdbx_seq_one_letter_code
_entity_poly.pdbx_strand_id
1 'polypeptide(L)'
;MTKRALVTGATGYIGGRLAPRLLEEGYAVRVLARDPSRLRDRLWAKQVETAKGDATDEDAVRKALEDVDIAYYLIHSMWSGDGFEEKDAKAAQTFADACKAAGVERIVYLGGLADGKDGSALSPHLKSRADVGDILLDSGVPTAVLQAAVIMGSGSVSFEMLRYLTERLPVMVTPKWVTTRIQPIAVRDVLHYLVGAATLPADVSRRFDIGGPDVLTYQEMMQRYAAGAGLRKRLIFKVPVLTPRLSSHWVQVVTPVPNAIARPLVESLKTEVVASNKDIEKWIPDPPDGLAGFDRSVALALKKIKDADVTTRWSNASLHGAPSDPLPSDPDWSGGSLYVDQREVPVTVDPAQLWRVIEGIGGARGWYSFPLAWAVRGWLDVLVGGVGLTRGRRDPDRLQVGDSLDFWRVEEVMQGQMLRLRAEMKLPGLAWLELGVSTKDGSTSYTQRAIFQPRGLAGQVYWWSVAPFHRFVFGGMARNIIAAAEAG
;
A
#
# COMPACT_ATOMS: atom_id res chain seq x y z
N MET A 1 6.35 35.37 -0.99
CA MET A 1 4.98 34.80 -1.05
C MET A 1 5.08 33.28 -1.04
N THR A 2 4.14 32.58 -0.40
CA THR A 2 4.10 31.11 -0.43
C THR A 2 3.70 30.65 -1.82
N LYS A 3 4.53 29.82 -2.47
CA LYS A 3 4.20 29.28 -3.79
C LYS A 3 3.04 28.30 -3.70
N ARG A 4 2.16 28.33 -4.70
CA ARG A 4 1.00 27.44 -4.80
C ARG A 4 1.27 26.31 -5.80
N ALA A 5 1.03 25.08 -5.38
CA ALA A 5 1.14 23.90 -6.20
C ALA A 5 -0.23 23.29 -6.50
N LEU A 6 -0.54 23.04 -7.78
CA LEU A 6 -1.68 22.22 -8.17
C LEU A 6 -1.25 20.77 -8.32
N VAL A 7 -1.94 19.84 -7.68
CA VAL A 7 -1.72 18.39 -7.85
C VAL A 7 -2.94 17.76 -8.51
N THR A 8 -2.78 17.33 -9.76
CA THR A 8 -3.77 16.47 -10.41
C THR A 8 -3.52 15.01 -10.01
N GLY A 9 -4.55 14.15 -10.04
CA GLY A 9 -4.40 12.75 -9.63
C GLY A 9 -4.16 12.54 -8.13
N ALA A 10 -4.53 13.49 -7.27
CA ALA A 10 -4.36 13.43 -5.81
C ALA A 10 -5.15 12.28 -5.13
N THR A 11 -6.15 11.71 -5.81
CA THR A 11 -6.86 10.51 -5.36
C THR A 11 -6.09 9.22 -5.66
N GLY A 12 -5.01 9.29 -6.44
CA GLY A 12 -4.18 8.15 -6.84
C GLY A 12 -3.01 7.90 -5.89
N TYR A 13 -2.22 6.86 -6.22
CA TYR A 13 -1.11 6.36 -5.40
C TYR A 13 -0.01 7.41 -5.15
N ILE A 14 0.49 8.05 -6.21
CA ILE A 14 1.56 9.06 -6.11
C ILE A 14 1.01 10.40 -5.62
N GLY A 15 -0.05 10.91 -6.26
CA GLY A 15 -0.58 12.23 -5.93
C GLY A 15 -1.06 12.34 -4.49
N GLY A 16 -1.68 11.26 -3.97
CA GLY A 16 -2.11 11.22 -2.58
C GLY A 16 -0.97 11.22 -1.54
N ARG A 17 0.23 10.83 -1.96
CA ARG A 17 1.46 10.87 -1.14
C ARG A 17 2.27 12.15 -1.36
N LEU A 18 2.14 12.75 -2.55
CA LEU A 18 2.83 13.99 -2.88
C LEU A 18 2.21 15.20 -2.17
N ALA A 19 0.86 15.28 -2.11
CA ALA A 19 0.18 16.43 -1.51
C ALA A 19 0.65 16.75 -0.08
N PRO A 20 0.72 15.80 0.88
CA PRO A 20 1.25 16.08 2.21
C PRO A 20 2.73 16.47 2.21
N ARG A 21 3.55 15.92 1.29
CA ARG A 21 4.96 16.30 1.18
C ARG A 21 5.14 17.75 0.74
N LEU A 22 4.32 18.21 -0.20
CA LEU A 22 4.33 19.61 -0.63
C LEU A 22 3.89 20.56 0.49
N LEU A 23 2.91 20.15 1.32
CA LEU A 23 2.53 20.92 2.52
C LEU A 23 3.69 21.01 3.53
N GLU A 24 4.41 19.90 3.76
CA GLU A 24 5.61 19.88 4.63
C GLU A 24 6.72 20.80 4.12
N GLU A 25 6.87 20.94 2.80
CA GLU A 25 7.82 21.86 2.16
C GLU A 25 7.32 23.32 2.09
N GLY A 26 6.14 23.60 2.67
CA GLY A 26 5.61 24.95 2.80
C GLY A 26 4.84 25.47 1.58
N TYR A 27 4.46 24.61 0.64
CA TYR A 27 3.61 25.01 -0.48
C TYR A 27 2.14 25.17 -0.03
N ALA A 28 1.43 26.13 -0.59
CA ALA A 28 -0.03 26.12 -0.61
C ALA A 28 -0.48 25.10 -1.65
N VAL A 29 -1.18 24.03 -1.24
CA VAL A 29 -1.53 22.93 -2.14
C VAL A 29 -3.00 23.03 -2.54
N ARG A 30 -3.25 23.02 -3.84
CA ARG A 30 -4.57 22.79 -4.45
C ARG A 30 -4.59 21.44 -5.13
N VAL A 31 -5.70 20.72 -5.05
CA VAL A 31 -5.88 19.42 -5.72
C VAL A 31 -7.04 19.48 -6.69
N LEU A 32 -6.87 18.92 -7.89
CA LEU A 32 -7.96 18.73 -8.86
C LEU A 32 -8.50 17.30 -8.75
N ALA A 33 -9.79 17.16 -8.43
CA ALA A 33 -10.43 15.86 -8.27
C ALA A 33 -11.81 15.83 -8.92
N ARG A 34 -12.12 14.79 -9.69
CA ARG A 34 -13.46 14.56 -10.27
C ARG A 34 -14.52 14.37 -9.20
N ASP A 35 -14.15 13.66 -8.16
CA ASP A 35 -14.99 13.38 -7.00
C ASP A 35 -14.21 13.72 -5.71
N PRO A 36 -14.43 14.93 -5.14
CA PRO A 36 -13.79 15.35 -3.89
C PRO A 36 -14.12 14.45 -2.68
N SER A 37 -15.22 13.70 -2.71
CA SER A 37 -15.60 12.81 -1.60
C SER A 37 -14.54 11.74 -1.33
N ARG A 38 -13.78 11.34 -2.35
CA ARG A 38 -12.68 10.36 -2.26
C ARG A 38 -11.46 10.89 -1.50
N LEU A 39 -11.43 12.17 -1.16
CA LEU A 39 -10.37 12.77 -0.36
C LEU A 39 -10.72 12.89 1.13
N ARG A 40 -11.98 12.64 1.54
CA ARG A 40 -12.48 12.90 2.90
C ARG A 40 -11.66 12.22 3.99
N ASP A 41 -11.22 10.99 3.71
CA ASP A 41 -10.50 10.15 4.69
C ASP A 41 -8.99 10.42 4.70
N ARG A 42 -8.53 11.41 3.92
CA ARG A 42 -7.13 11.83 3.90
C ARG A 42 -6.87 12.79 5.06
N LEU A 43 -5.86 12.50 5.89
CA LEU A 43 -5.48 13.34 7.02
C LEU A 43 -5.17 14.80 6.62
N TRP A 44 -4.64 14.97 5.42
CA TRP A 44 -4.28 16.26 4.85
C TRP A 44 -5.42 16.98 4.10
N ALA A 45 -6.59 16.34 3.91
CA ALA A 45 -7.66 16.89 3.08
C ALA A 45 -8.15 18.27 3.53
N LYS A 46 -8.10 18.54 4.84
CA LYS A 46 -8.49 19.85 5.41
C LYS A 46 -7.41 20.93 5.25
N GLN A 47 -6.21 20.54 4.83
CA GLN A 47 -5.06 21.45 4.67
C GLN A 47 -4.85 21.90 3.22
N VAL A 48 -5.63 21.35 2.29
CA VAL A 48 -5.53 21.64 0.86
C VAL A 48 -6.81 22.28 0.34
N GLU A 49 -6.66 23.10 -0.68
CA GLU A 49 -7.79 23.59 -1.47
C GLU A 49 -8.20 22.51 -2.48
N THR A 50 -9.50 22.25 -2.60
CA THR A 50 -10.00 21.24 -3.53
C THR A 50 -10.80 21.88 -4.65
N ALA A 51 -10.33 21.75 -5.88
CA ALA A 51 -11.05 22.07 -7.11
C ALA A 51 -11.74 20.81 -7.65
N LYS A 52 -13.06 20.93 -7.91
CA LYS A 52 -13.80 19.83 -8.55
C LYS A 52 -13.75 19.99 -10.07
N GLY A 53 -13.32 18.94 -10.79
CA GLY A 53 -13.30 18.95 -12.23
C GLY A 53 -12.62 17.73 -12.85
N ASP A 54 -12.88 17.50 -14.13
CA ASP A 54 -12.16 16.53 -14.95
C ASP A 54 -11.02 17.23 -15.70
N ALA A 55 -9.91 16.54 -15.91
CA ALA A 55 -8.76 17.10 -16.63
C ALA A 55 -9.01 17.30 -18.13
N THR A 56 -10.09 16.77 -18.68
CA THR A 56 -10.54 17.00 -20.04
C THR A 56 -11.49 18.19 -20.18
N ASP A 57 -11.90 18.78 -19.04
CA ASP A 57 -12.76 19.96 -18.97
C ASP A 57 -11.89 21.22 -18.85
N GLU A 58 -11.85 22.00 -19.91
CA GLU A 58 -11.00 23.19 -20.03
C GLU A 58 -11.32 24.26 -18.97
N ASP A 59 -12.60 24.50 -18.70
CA ASP A 59 -13.00 25.51 -17.72
C ASP A 59 -12.66 25.10 -16.30
N ALA A 60 -12.87 23.83 -15.97
CA ALA A 60 -12.50 23.28 -14.68
C ALA A 60 -10.98 23.32 -14.44
N VAL A 61 -10.19 22.98 -15.46
CA VAL A 61 -8.71 23.00 -15.39
C VAL A 61 -8.23 24.46 -15.28
N ARG A 62 -8.77 25.39 -16.07
CA ARG A 62 -8.41 26.80 -16.00
C ARG A 62 -8.67 27.39 -14.62
N LYS A 63 -9.84 27.13 -14.05
CA LYS A 63 -10.18 27.57 -12.69
C LYS A 63 -9.28 26.97 -11.62
N ALA A 64 -8.90 25.70 -11.78
CA ALA A 64 -7.99 25.03 -10.85
C ALA A 64 -6.57 25.61 -10.89
N LEU A 65 -6.17 26.22 -12.02
CA LEU A 65 -4.84 26.82 -12.23
C LEU A 65 -4.76 28.31 -11.86
N GLU A 66 -5.85 28.95 -11.41
CA GLU A 66 -5.80 30.34 -10.95
C GLU A 66 -4.79 30.49 -9.80
N ASP A 67 -3.84 31.44 -9.93
CA ASP A 67 -2.75 31.71 -8.98
C ASP A 67 -1.86 30.49 -8.64
N VAL A 68 -1.66 29.59 -9.56
CA VAL A 68 -0.80 28.41 -9.41
C VAL A 68 0.58 28.68 -10.01
N ASP A 69 1.63 28.47 -9.20
CA ASP A 69 3.01 28.59 -9.65
C ASP A 69 3.54 27.27 -10.24
N ILE A 70 3.23 26.14 -9.62
CA ILE A 70 3.72 24.81 -9.99
C ILE A 70 2.56 23.87 -10.25
N ALA A 71 2.56 23.17 -11.37
CA ALA A 71 1.50 22.25 -11.75
C ALA A 71 2.01 20.80 -11.90
N TYR A 72 1.52 19.89 -11.06
CA TYR A 72 1.84 18.46 -11.10
C TYR A 72 0.80 17.70 -11.92
N TYR A 73 1.23 17.11 -13.03
CA TYR A 73 0.39 16.25 -13.86
C TYR A 73 0.61 14.77 -13.52
N LEU A 74 -0.31 14.18 -12.73
CA LEU A 74 -0.20 12.79 -12.26
C LEU A 74 -1.43 11.96 -12.65
N ILE A 75 -2.10 12.35 -13.74
CA ILE A 75 -3.28 11.65 -14.26
C ILE A 75 -2.84 10.54 -15.20
N HIS A 76 -3.59 9.44 -15.16
CA HIS A 76 -3.44 8.33 -16.06
C HIS A 76 -4.76 7.57 -16.21
N SER A 77 -5.19 7.33 -17.46
CA SER A 77 -6.51 6.78 -17.77
C SER A 77 -6.53 5.26 -18.01
N MET A 78 -5.53 4.51 -17.52
CA MET A 78 -5.44 3.04 -17.69
C MET A 78 -6.74 2.29 -17.35
N TRP A 79 -7.54 2.83 -16.45
CA TRP A 79 -8.82 2.25 -16.00
C TRP A 79 -9.95 2.40 -17.02
N SER A 80 -9.75 3.20 -18.10
CA SER A 80 -10.81 3.55 -19.04
C SER A 80 -11.02 2.51 -20.14
N GLY A 81 -10.25 1.41 -20.18
CA GLY A 81 -10.32 0.41 -21.24
C GLY A 81 -9.71 0.89 -22.56
N ASP A 82 -10.24 0.41 -23.68
CA ASP A 82 -9.77 0.78 -25.02
C ASP A 82 -9.98 2.28 -25.28
N GLY A 83 -9.03 2.93 -25.99
CA GLY A 83 -9.06 4.37 -26.30
C GLY A 83 -8.55 5.27 -25.16
N PHE A 84 -7.83 4.74 -24.18
CA PHE A 84 -7.23 5.54 -23.10
C PHE A 84 -6.13 6.50 -23.62
N GLU A 85 -5.45 6.14 -24.70
CA GLU A 85 -4.38 6.95 -25.33
C GLU A 85 -4.91 8.30 -25.80
N GLU A 86 -6.03 8.33 -26.51
CA GLU A 86 -6.66 9.57 -26.99
C GLU A 86 -7.14 10.44 -25.83
N LYS A 87 -7.69 9.81 -24.78
CA LYS A 87 -8.13 10.53 -23.57
C LYS A 87 -6.96 11.13 -22.81
N ASP A 88 -5.86 10.39 -22.66
CA ASP A 88 -4.65 10.85 -22.01
C ASP A 88 -4.03 12.03 -22.79
N ALA A 89 -3.94 11.93 -24.13
CA ALA A 89 -3.45 12.99 -24.98
C ALA A 89 -4.33 14.25 -24.89
N LYS A 90 -5.67 14.11 -24.97
CA LYS A 90 -6.59 15.23 -24.84
C LYS A 90 -6.46 15.92 -23.48
N ALA A 91 -6.43 15.14 -22.38
CA ALA A 91 -6.29 15.70 -21.04
C ALA A 91 -4.96 16.42 -20.85
N ALA A 92 -3.86 15.87 -21.39
CA ALA A 92 -2.55 16.50 -21.37
C ALA A 92 -2.54 17.82 -22.17
N GLN A 93 -3.14 17.86 -23.36
CA GLN A 93 -3.22 19.07 -24.19
C GLN A 93 -4.05 20.14 -23.47
N THR A 94 -5.24 19.81 -22.97
CA THR A 94 -6.09 20.74 -22.18
C THR A 94 -5.33 21.32 -21.00
N PHE A 95 -4.57 20.48 -20.28
CA PHE A 95 -3.78 20.91 -19.14
C PHE A 95 -2.61 21.81 -19.54
N ALA A 96 -1.88 21.45 -20.60
CA ALA A 96 -0.75 22.22 -21.12
C ALA A 96 -1.17 23.63 -21.54
N ASP A 97 -2.26 23.74 -22.33
CA ASP A 97 -2.79 25.01 -22.80
C ASP A 97 -3.26 25.89 -21.65
N ALA A 98 -3.94 25.31 -20.68
CA ALA A 98 -4.39 26.03 -19.48
C ALA A 98 -3.21 26.49 -18.58
N CYS A 99 -2.16 25.67 -18.42
CA CYS A 99 -0.96 26.07 -17.69
C CYS A 99 -0.26 27.26 -18.36
N LYS A 100 -0.16 27.24 -19.68
CA LYS A 100 0.43 28.35 -20.46
C LYS A 100 -0.41 29.64 -20.28
N ALA A 101 -1.73 29.54 -20.41
CA ALA A 101 -2.63 30.67 -20.26
C ALA A 101 -2.63 31.26 -18.84
N ALA A 102 -2.47 30.43 -17.81
CA ALA A 102 -2.39 30.85 -16.42
C ALA A 102 -1.02 31.38 -15.99
N GLY A 103 0.00 31.27 -16.84
CA GLY A 103 1.37 31.70 -16.52
C GLY A 103 2.06 30.84 -15.49
N VAL A 104 1.75 29.54 -15.46
CA VAL A 104 2.40 28.56 -14.55
C VAL A 104 3.90 28.55 -14.79
N GLU A 105 4.69 28.67 -13.72
CA GLU A 105 6.16 28.71 -13.81
C GLU A 105 6.75 27.36 -14.22
N ARG A 106 6.12 26.23 -13.81
CA ARG A 106 6.64 24.88 -14.07
C ARG A 106 5.56 23.82 -14.07
N ILE A 107 5.67 22.91 -15.02
CA ILE A 107 4.94 21.65 -15.05
C ILE A 107 5.88 20.52 -14.59
N VAL A 108 5.41 19.66 -13.73
CA VAL A 108 6.11 18.42 -13.29
C VAL A 108 5.24 17.22 -13.63
N TYR A 109 5.78 16.33 -14.45
CA TYR A 109 5.10 15.11 -14.90
C TYR A 109 5.87 13.86 -14.49
N LEU A 110 5.17 12.85 -13.98
CA LEU A 110 5.74 11.53 -13.76
C LEU A 110 5.31 10.58 -14.86
N GLY A 111 6.23 10.32 -15.78
CA GLY A 111 6.08 9.40 -16.92
C GLY A 111 6.59 7.99 -16.66
N GLY A 112 6.49 7.14 -17.67
CA GLY A 112 7.15 5.83 -17.72
C GLY A 112 8.51 5.94 -18.41
N LEU A 113 9.47 5.15 -17.98
CA LEU A 113 10.75 5.00 -18.67
C LEU A 113 10.52 4.25 -19.98
N ALA A 114 10.83 4.89 -21.10
CA ALA A 114 10.50 4.39 -22.44
C ALA A 114 11.61 4.73 -23.42
N ASP A 115 12.74 4.04 -23.30
CA ASP A 115 13.95 4.37 -24.07
C ASP A 115 13.98 3.73 -25.45
N GLY A 116 13.11 3.02 -25.98
CA GLY A 116 13.05 2.50 -27.36
C GLY A 116 14.40 2.19 -28.07
N LYS A 117 15.50 2.14 -27.32
CA LYS A 117 16.88 2.03 -27.83
C LYS A 117 17.17 0.72 -28.54
N ASP A 118 16.43 -0.30 -28.23
CA ASP A 118 16.58 -1.65 -28.79
C ASP A 118 15.71 -1.88 -30.04
N GLY A 119 15.06 -0.82 -30.57
CA GLY A 119 14.21 -0.96 -31.75
C GLY A 119 12.92 -1.74 -31.53
N SER A 120 12.63 -2.13 -30.29
CA SER A 120 11.37 -2.78 -29.94
C SER A 120 10.24 -1.75 -29.90
N ALA A 121 9.08 -2.09 -30.47
CA ALA A 121 7.91 -1.23 -30.37
C ALA A 121 7.47 -1.11 -28.90
N LEU A 122 7.34 0.11 -28.41
CA LEU A 122 6.82 0.40 -27.08
C LEU A 122 5.42 -0.22 -26.91
N SER A 123 5.10 -0.70 -25.73
CA SER A 123 3.73 -1.06 -25.43
C SER A 123 2.80 0.16 -25.55
N PRO A 124 1.51 -0.01 -25.90
CA PRO A 124 0.56 1.10 -25.98
C PRO A 124 0.58 1.98 -24.73
N HIS A 125 0.71 1.38 -23.57
CA HIS A 125 0.84 2.07 -22.29
C HIS A 125 2.08 2.96 -22.19
N LEU A 126 3.27 2.45 -22.52
CA LEU A 126 4.50 3.24 -22.48
C LEU A 126 4.50 4.33 -23.57
N LYS A 127 3.92 4.05 -24.74
CA LYS A 127 3.76 5.03 -25.80
C LYS A 127 2.89 6.20 -25.35
N SER A 128 1.69 5.94 -24.81
CA SER A 128 0.80 6.99 -24.29
C SER A 128 1.50 7.88 -23.27
N ARG A 129 2.31 7.28 -22.38
CA ARG A 129 3.08 8.05 -21.40
C ARG A 129 4.19 8.91 -22.03
N ALA A 130 4.82 8.43 -23.06
CA ALA A 130 5.80 9.20 -23.83
C ALA A 130 5.14 10.37 -24.56
N ASP A 131 4.00 10.12 -25.24
CA ASP A 131 3.23 11.12 -25.99
C ASP A 131 2.72 12.24 -25.05
N VAL A 132 2.22 11.90 -23.86
CA VAL A 132 1.86 12.89 -22.82
C VAL A 132 3.07 13.74 -22.41
N GLY A 133 4.25 13.12 -22.25
CA GLY A 133 5.49 13.83 -21.94
C GLY A 133 5.87 14.82 -23.05
N ASP A 134 5.71 14.45 -24.33
CA ASP A 134 5.95 15.34 -25.46
C ASP A 134 4.98 16.53 -25.48
N ILE A 135 3.69 16.28 -25.34
CA ILE A 135 2.66 17.34 -25.28
C ILE A 135 2.98 18.38 -24.20
N LEU A 136 3.37 17.92 -23.00
CA LEU A 136 3.69 18.82 -21.90
C LEU A 136 4.99 19.61 -22.13
N LEU A 137 6.02 18.99 -22.75
CA LEU A 137 7.27 19.66 -23.10
C LEU A 137 7.05 20.71 -24.19
N ASP A 138 6.18 20.44 -25.15
CA ASP A 138 5.88 21.34 -26.28
C ASP A 138 4.93 22.49 -25.89
N SER A 139 4.40 22.50 -24.66
CA SER A 139 3.50 23.54 -24.16
C SER A 139 4.10 24.96 -24.15
N GLY A 140 5.42 25.06 -24.12
CA GLY A 140 6.15 26.32 -23.91
C GLY A 140 6.26 26.73 -22.44
N VAL A 141 5.70 25.95 -21.49
CA VAL A 141 5.92 26.10 -20.04
C VAL A 141 7.14 25.24 -19.67
N PRO A 142 8.08 25.75 -18.84
CA PRO A 142 9.18 24.92 -18.33
C PRO A 142 8.67 23.62 -17.74
N THR A 143 9.08 22.46 -18.26
CA THR A 143 8.51 21.16 -17.92
C THR A 143 9.58 20.16 -17.51
N ALA A 144 9.42 19.53 -16.35
CA ALA A 144 10.23 18.42 -15.90
C ALA A 144 9.46 17.11 -16.07
N VAL A 145 9.90 16.26 -16.99
CA VAL A 145 9.34 14.92 -17.21
C VAL A 145 10.22 13.91 -16.50
N LEU A 146 9.78 13.41 -15.34
CA LEU A 146 10.46 12.35 -14.60
C LEU A 146 9.99 10.99 -15.13
N GLN A 147 10.92 10.17 -15.63
CA GLN A 147 10.62 8.86 -16.21
C GLN A 147 11.08 7.75 -15.27
N ALA A 148 10.13 6.98 -14.74
CA ALA A 148 10.39 5.87 -13.83
C ALA A 148 10.00 4.53 -14.45
N ALA A 149 10.73 3.47 -14.12
CA ALA A 149 10.36 2.09 -14.48
C ALA A 149 9.28 1.54 -13.54
N VAL A 150 9.67 0.80 -12.53
CA VAL A 150 8.79 0.18 -11.54
C VAL A 150 8.92 0.89 -10.21
N ILE A 151 7.82 1.45 -9.72
CA ILE A 151 7.80 2.14 -8.44
C ILE A 151 7.50 1.14 -7.32
N MET A 152 8.43 1.04 -6.36
CA MET A 152 8.38 0.11 -5.25
C MET A 152 7.79 0.76 -4.00
N GLY A 153 6.75 0.15 -3.46
CA GLY A 153 6.11 0.59 -2.23
C GLY A 153 4.74 -0.07 -2.04
N SER A 154 4.31 -0.23 -0.81
CA SER A 154 3.00 -0.81 -0.50
C SER A 154 1.88 0.00 -1.15
N GLY A 155 0.95 -0.70 -1.83
CA GLY A 155 -0.13 -0.07 -2.60
C GLY A 155 0.21 0.26 -4.05
N SER A 156 1.49 0.20 -4.45
CA SER A 156 1.85 0.28 -5.87
C SER A 156 1.43 -1.00 -6.60
N VAL A 157 0.77 -0.85 -7.74
CA VAL A 157 0.28 -2.00 -8.53
C VAL A 157 1.39 -2.99 -8.86
N SER A 158 2.54 -2.49 -9.33
CA SER A 158 3.68 -3.32 -9.72
C SER A 158 4.28 -4.08 -8.52
N PHE A 159 4.37 -3.41 -7.37
CA PHE A 159 4.84 -4.05 -6.14
C PHE A 159 3.86 -5.11 -5.64
N GLU A 160 2.56 -4.81 -5.65
CA GLU A 160 1.54 -5.77 -5.21
C GLU A 160 1.46 -6.99 -6.14
N MET A 161 1.60 -6.81 -7.45
CA MET A 161 1.71 -7.93 -8.39
C MET A 161 2.91 -8.82 -8.06
N LEU A 162 4.11 -8.23 -7.89
CA LEU A 162 5.33 -8.94 -7.49
C LEU A 162 5.10 -9.71 -6.18
N ARG A 163 4.52 -9.05 -5.20
CA ARG A 163 4.20 -9.59 -3.89
C ARG A 163 3.27 -10.80 -3.98
N TYR A 164 2.08 -10.64 -4.57
CA TYR A 164 1.10 -11.71 -4.65
C TYR A 164 1.61 -12.91 -5.43
N LEU A 165 2.29 -12.70 -6.55
CA LEU A 165 2.90 -13.80 -7.32
C LEU A 165 3.92 -14.54 -6.47
N THR A 166 4.80 -13.84 -5.78
CA THR A 166 5.86 -14.43 -4.98
C THR A 166 5.32 -15.13 -3.74
N GLU A 167 4.35 -14.54 -3.04
CA GLU A 167 3.79 -15.13 -1.81
C GLU A 167 2.93 -16.37 -2.08
N ARG A 168 2.14 -16.34 -3.16
CA ARG A 168 1.18 -17.41 -3.45
C ARG A 168 1.77 -18.58 -4.23
N LEU A 169 2.83 -18.37 -5.00
CA LEU A 169 3.39 -19.38 -5.88
C LEU A 169 4.79 -19.80 -5.44
N PRO A 170 4.93 -20.94 -4.74
CA PRO A 170 6.24 -21.52 -4.43
C PRO A 170 6.95 -22.06 -5.69
N VAL A 171 6.17 -22.49 -6.70
CA VAL A 171 6.62 -22.95 -8.01
C VAL A 171 5.90 -22.12 -9.08
N MET A 172 6.65 -21.56 -10.01
CA MET A 172 6.13 -20.72 -11.08
C MET A 172 6.61 -21.17 -12.45
N VAL A 173 5.68 -21.21 -13.40
CA VAL A 173 5.99 -21.31 -14.82
C VAL A 173 5.84 -19.90 -15.41
N THR A 174 6.92 -19.35 -15.94
CA THR A 174 6.99 -17.96 -16.35
C THR A 174 7.39 -17.81 -17.82
N PRO A 175 6.93 -16.75 -18.51
CA PRO A 175 7.41 -16.41 -19.84
C PRO A 175 8.88 -15.95 -19.83
N LYS A 176 9.48 -15.84 -21.02
CA LYS A 176 10.87 -15.35 -21.18
C LYS A 176 11.09 -13.93 -20.64
N TRP A 177 10.09 -13.05 -20.68
CA TRP A 177 10.22 -11.67 -20.21
C TRP A 177 10.55 -11.54 -18.72
N VAL A 178 10.40 -12.59 -17.92
CA VAL A 178 10.83 -12.57 -16.51
C VAL A 178 12.33 -12.29 -16.35
N THR A 179 13.12 -12.39 -17.40
CA THR A 179 14.55 -12.07 -17.44
C THR A 179 14.87 -10.69 -18.03
N THR A 180 13.87 -9.91 -18.42
CA THR A 180 14.05 -8.53 -18.87
C THR A 180 14.57 -7.68 -17.70
N ARG A 181 15.53 -6.79 -17.96
CA ARG A 181 16.14 -5.93 -16.97
C ARG A 181 15.25 -4.73 -16.66
N ILE A 182 15.13 -4.42 -15.39
CA ILE A 182 14.29 -3.34 -14.87
C ILE A 182 15.08 -2.61 -13.79
N GLN A 183 14.95 -1.30 -13.71
CA GLN A 183 15.54 -0.49 -12.64
C GLN A 183 14.43 0.04 -11.72
N PRO A 184 14.05 -0.70 -10.66
CA PRO A 184 13.02 -0.26 -9.74
C PRO A 184 13.48 0.94 -8.90
N ILE A 185 12.53 1.80 -8.52
CA ILE A 185 12.77 2.96 -7.67
C ILE A 185 11.78 2.97 -6.51
N ALA A 186 12.24 3.30 -5.29
CA ALA A 186 11.37 3.43 -4.13
C ALA A 186 10.42 4.63 -4.27
N VAL A 187 9.18 4.49 -3.83
CA VAL A 187 8.20 5.59 -3.86
C VAL A 187 8.68 6.83 -3.10
N ARG A 188 9.45 6.66 -2.00
CA ARG A 188 10.01 7.79 -1.26
C ARG A 188 10.99 8.61 -2.12
N ASP A 189 11.78 7.93 -2.97
CA ASP A 189 12.76 8.57 -3.83
C ASP A 189 12.09 9.24 -5.05
N VAL A 190 11.01 8.63 -5.57
CA VAL A 190 10.15 9.29 -6.57
C VAL A 190 9.58 10.60 -6.02
N LEU A 191 9.08 10.59 -4.79
CA LEU A 191 8.52 11.79 -4.15
C LEU A 191 9.60 12.84 -3.89
N HIS A 192 10.81 12.43 -3.52
CA HIS A 192 11.96 13.33 -3.39
C HIS A 192 12.24 14.06 -4.70
N TYR A 193 12.32 13.34 -5.82
CA TYR A 193 12.54 13.96 -7.12
C TYR A 193 11.35 14.80 -7.60
N LEU A 194 10.10 14.39 -7.32
CA LEU A 194 8.93 15.21 -7.65
C LEU A 194 8.93 16.54 -6.92
N VAL A 195 9.26 16.55 -5.63
CA VAL A 195 9.36 17.78 -4.83
C VAL A 195 10.51 18.65 -5.35
N GLY A 196 11.70 18.07 -5.54
CA GLY A 196 12.87 18.79 -6.05
C GLY A 196 12.66 19.37 -7.46
N ALA A 197 11.86 18.71 -8.30
CA ALA A 197 11.58 19.19 -9.66
C ALA A 197 10.81 20.52 -9.70
N ALA A 198 10.12 20.90 -8.64
CA ALA A 198 9.45 22.19 -8.52
C ALA A 198 10.41 23.38 -8.52
N THR A 199 11.66 23.17 -8.11
CA THR A 199 12.67 24.24 -7.94
C THR A 199 13.74 24.24 -9.00
N LEU A 200 13.61 23.45 -10.07
CA LEU A 200 14.53 23.44 -11.19
C LEU A 200 14.59 24.83 -11.87
N PRO A 201 15.75 25.27 -12.37
CA PRO A 201 15.89 26.51 -13.15
C PRO A 201 14.91 26.58 -14.32
N ALA A 202 14.41 27.75 -14.65
CA ALA A 202 13.39 27.94 -15.71
C ALA A 202 13.85 27.50 -17.11
N ASP A 203 15.14 27.52 -17.37
CA ASP A 203 15.76 27.06 -18.64
C ASP A 203 15.88 25.52 -18.70
N VAL A 204 15.61 24.81 -17.61
CA VAL A 204 15.64 23.34 -17.55
C VAL A 204 14.26 22.79 -17.88
N SER A 205 14.02 22.48 -19.17
CA SER A 205 12.78 21.85 -19.66
C SER A 205 13.15 20.59 -20.45
N ARG A 206 13.00 19.40 -19.81
CA ARG A 206 13.45 18.14 -20.41
C ARG A 206 12.95 16.90 -19.67
N ARG A 207 13.28 15.75 -20.26
CA ARG A 207 13.13 14.43 -19.63
C ARG A 207 14.32 14.12 -18.72
N PHE A 208 14.01 13.45 -17.60
CA PHE A 208 14.98 12.90 -16.66
C PHE A 208 14.63 11.45 -16.35
N ASP A 209 15.57 10.55 -16.53
CA ASP A 209 15.44 9.18 -16.06
C ASP A 209 15.65 9.16 -14.54
N ILE A 210 14.72 8.52 -13.83
CA ILE A 210 14.85 8.28 -12.40
C ILE A 210 14.77 6.79 -12.10
N GLY A 211 15.77 6.26 -11.42
CA GLY A 211 15.89 4.85 -11.07
C GLY A 211 16.54 4.66 -9.72
N GLY A 212 16.25 3.56 -9.05
CA GLY A 212 16.96 3.17 -7.84
C GLY A 212 18.36 2.65 -8.16
N PRO A 213 19.14 2.29 -7.13
CA PRO A 213 20.53 1.85 -7.31
C PRO A 213 20.66 0.45 -7.93
N ASP A 214 19.59 -0.36 -7.89
CA ASP A 214 19.60 -1.75 -8.38
C ASP A 214 19.04 -1.86 -9.80
N VAL A 215 19.72 -2.59 -10.67
CA VAL A 215 19.19 -3.07 -11.96
C VAL A 215 18.98 -4.58 -11.84
N LEU A 216 17.73 -5.02 -11.94
CA LEU A 216 17.32 -6.39 -11.63
C LEU A 216 16.43 -6.94 -12.74
N THR A 217 16.39 -8.26 -12.88
CA THR A 217 15.34 -8.95 -13.61
C THR A 217 14.11 -9.16 -12.71
N TYR A 218 12.94 -9.36 -13.30
CA TYR A 218 11.74 -9.68 -12.53
C TYR A 218 11.93 -10.97 -11.70
N GLN A 219 12.67 -11.93 -12.22
CA GLN A 219 13.04 -13.16 -11.51
C GLN A 219 13.87 -12.86 -10.27
N GLU A 220 14.87 -11.99 -10.36
CA GLU A 220 15.71 -11.59 -9.23
C GLU A 220 14.89 -10.82 -8.20
N MET A 221 14.01 -9.92 -8.65
CA MET A 221 13.08 -9.21 -7.75
C MET A 221 12.19 -10.17 -6.95
N MET A 222 11.63 -11.23 -7.60
CA MET A 222 10.86 -12.26 -6.92
C MET A 222 11.68 -13.03 -5.89
N GLN A 223 12.93 -13.39 -6.21
CA GLN A 223 13.82 -14.11 -5.28
C GLN A 223 14.23 -13.23 -4.09
N ARG A 224 14.60 -11.97 -4.33
CA ARG A 224 14.97 -11.01 -3.29
C ARG A 224 13.75 -10.68 -2.40
N TYR A 225 12.56 -10.50 -3.01
CA TYR A 225 11.32 -10.36 -2.25
C TYR A 225 11.07 -11.57 -1.34
N ALA A 226 11.18 -12.79 -1.87
CA ALA A 226 10.98 -14.00 -1.10
C ALA A 226 11.93 -14.08 0.11
N ALA A 227 13.21 -13.73 -0.08
CA ALA A 227 14.19 -13.66 1.00
C ALA A 227 13.79 -12.61 2.06
N GLY A 228 13.43 -11.37 1.65
CA GLY A 228 13.00 -10.30 2.54
C GLY A 228 11.72 -10.63 3.32
N ALA A 229 10.78 -11.35 2.69
CA ALA A 229 9.56 -11.85 3.32
C ALA A 229 9.78 -13.13 4.14
N GLY A 230 11.02 -13.66 4.18
CA GLY A 230 11.40 -14.90 4.85
C GLY A 230 10.69 -16.12 4.29
N LEU A 231 10.43 -16.16 3.01
CA LEU A 231 9.88 -17.29 2.28
C LEU A 231 11.02 -18.16 1.73
N ARG A 232 10.73 -19.44 1.43
CA ARG A 232 11.70 -20.31 0.74
C ARG A 232 11.97 -19.78 -0.67
N LYS A 233 13.12 -20.10 -1.24
CA LYS A 233 13.47 -19.80 -2.64
C LYS A 233 12.36 -20.27 -3.59
N ARG A 234 11.94 -19.41 -4.52
CA ARG A 234 10.91 -19.75 -5.52
C ARG A 234 11.52 -20.58 -6.63
N LEU A 235 10.84 -21.64 -7.04
CA LEU A 235 11.23 -22.43 -8.20
C LEU A 235 10.59 -21.81 -9.44
N ILE A 236 11.41 -21.23 -10.31
CA ILE A 236 10.94 -20.48 -11.49
C ILE A 236 11.41 -21.21 -12.74
N PHE A 237 10.44 -21.76 -13.49
CA PHE A 237 10.68 -22.46 -14.75
C PHE A 237 10.26 -21.56 -15.93
N LYS A 238 11.18 -21.30 -16.82
CA LYS A 238 10.95 -20.46 -18.00
C LYS A 238 10.43 -21.30 -19.15
N VAL A 239 9.34 -20.88 -19.78
CA VAL A 239 8.78 -21.52 -20.97
C VAL A 239 8.70 -20.56 -22.13
N PRO A 240 9.02 -20.98 -23.35
CA PRO A 240 9.05 -20.11 -24.53
C PRO A 240 7.66 -19.72 -25.05
N VAL A 241 6.60 -20.43 -24.67
CA VAL A 241 5.29 -20.45 -25.34
C VAL A 241 4.21 -19.58 -24.68
N LEU A 242 4.45 -19.01 -23.50
CA LEU A 242 3.45 -18.19 -22.82
C LEU A 242 3.32 -16.80 -23.47
N THR A 243 2.20 -16.56 -24.14
CA THR A 243 1.85 -15.24 -24.66
C THR A 243 1.50 -14.27 -23.51
N PRO A 244 1.65 -12.94 -23.69
CA PRO A 244 1.23 -11.95 -22.69
C PRO A 244 -0.23 -12.06 -22.30
N ARG A 245 -1.09 -12.43 -23.26
CA ARG A 245 -2.53 -12.61 -23.05
C ARG A 245 -2.82 -13.76 -22.09
N LEU A 246 -2.13 -14.90 -22.24
CA LEU A 246 -2.23 -16.02 -21.31
C LEU A 246 -1.64 -15.66 -19.95
N SER A 247 -0.50 -14.94 -19.93
CA SER A 247 0.15 -14.51 -18.70
C SER A 247 -0.71 -13.55 -17.89
N SER A 248 -1.43 -12.61 -18.53
CA SER A 248 -2.31 -11.67 -17.83
C SER A 248 -3.53 -12.38 -17.20
N HIS A 249 -4.09 -13.39 -17.85
CA HIS A 249 -5.16 -14.20 -17.25
C HIS A 249 -4.67 -15.00 -16.04
N TRP A 250 -3.46 -15.56 -16.13
CA TRP A 250 -2.83 -16.25 -15.01
C TRP A 250 -2.59 -15.30 -13.83
N VAL A 251 -2.06 -14.11 -14.09
CA VAL A 251 -1.88 -13.07 -13.07
C VAL A 251 -3.20 -12.73 -12.39
N GLN A 252 -4.30 -12.61 -13.13
CA GLN A 252 -5.64 -12.33 -12.58
C GLN A 252 -6.14 -13.44 -11.66
N VAL A 253 -5.85 -14.72 -11.97
CA VAL A 253 -6.23 -15.86 -11.11
C VAL A 253 -5.43 -15.87 -9.81
N VAL A 254 -4.15 -15.52 -9.89
CA VAL A 254 -3.22 -15.60 -8.76
C VAL A 254 -3.21 -14.32 -7.93
N THR A 255 -3.50 -13.17 -8.52
CA THR A 255 -3.50 -11.88 -7.84
C THR A 255 -4.90 -11.24 -7.85
N PRO A 256 -5.26 -10.42 -6.87
CA PRO A 256 -6.52 -9.67 -6.89
C PRO A 256 -6.47 -8.44 -7.83
N VAL A 257 -5.36 -8.24 -8.56
CA VAL A 257 -5.21 -7.11 -9.48
C VAL A 257 -6.10 -7.31 -10.71
N PRO A 258 -7.00 -6.36 -11.03
CA PRO A 258 -7.88 -6.46 -12.19
C PRO A 258 -7.11 -6.63 -13.50
N ASN A 259 -7.61 -7.45 -14.41
CA ASN A 259 -6.96 -7.74 -15.70
C ASN A 259 -6.74 -6.49 -16.56
N ALA A 260 -7.66 -5.53 -16.49
CA ALA A 260 -7.54 -4.24 -17.19
C ALA A 260 -6.24 -3.48 -16.84
N ILE A 261 -5.72 -3.69 -15.63
CA ILE A 261 -4.47 -3.09 -15.15
C ILE A 261 -3.30 -4.03 -15.35
N ALA A 262 -3.47 -5.30 -15.01
CA ALA A 262 -2.41 -6.29 -15.08
C ALA A 262 -1.88 -6.48 -16.52
N ARG A 263 -2.77 -6.48 -17.53
CA ARG A 263 -2.41 -6.71 -18.92
C ARG A 263 -1.44 -5.64 -19.50
N PRO A 264 -1.74 -4.32 -19.45
CA PRO A 264 -0.80 -3.32 -19.93
C PRO A 264 0.56 -3.35 -19.22
N LEU A 265 0.56 -3.64 -17.91
CA LEU A 265 1.79 -3.77 -17.14
C LEU A 265 2.61 -4.98 -17.56
N VAL A 266 1.98 -6.16 -17.73
CA VAL A 266 2.66 -7.37 -18.21
C VAL A 266 3.20 -7.18 -19.64
N GLU A 267 2.48 -6.48 -20.50
CA GLU A 267 2.93 -6.13 -21.84
C GLU A 267 4.18 -5.23 -21.81
N SER A 268 4.24 -4.29 -20.88
CA SER A 268 5.40 -3.39 -20.69
C SER A 268 6.64 -4.10 -20.15
N LEU A 269 6.49 -5.26 -19.48
CA LEU A 269 7.64 -6.04 -18.95
C LEU A 269 8.50 -6.72 -20.02
N LYS A 270 8.08 -6.70 -21.28
CA LYS A 270 8.87 -7.22 -22.39
C LYS A 270 10.02 -6.30 -22.81
N THR A 271 9.89 -5.01 -22.56
CA THR A 271 10.86 -4.00 -22.91
C THR A 271 11.79 -3.76 -21.72
N GLU A 272 13.08 -3.66 -21.98
CA GLU A 272 14.05 -3.26 -20.96
C GLU A 272 13.76 -1.81 -20.53
N VAL A 273 13.68 -1.58 -19.22
CA VAL A 273 13.38 -0.28 -18.63
C VAL A 273 14.42 0.05 -17.58
N VAL A 274 15.57 0.50 -18.04
CA VAL A 274 16.75 0.89 -17.26
C VAL A 274 17.09 2.35 -17.59
N ALA A 275 17.34 3.16 -16.56
CA ALA A 275 17.72 4.55 -16.73
C ALA A 275 18.99 4.66 -17.59
N SER A 276 18.97 5.52 -18.59
CA SER A 276 20.08 5.72 -19.53
C SER A 276 21.13 6.69 -19.00
N ASN A 277 20.72 7.50 -18.05
CA ASN A 277 21.57 8.53 -17.43
C ASN A 277 21.11 8.80 -15.98
N LYS A 278 21.88 9.63 -15.29
CA LYS A 278 21.58 10.14 -13.96
C LYS A 278 21.65 11.67 -13.91
N ASP A 279 21.28 12.30 -15.00
CA ASP A 279 21.45 13.74 -15.19
C ASP A 279 20.68 14.56 -14.16
N ILE A 280 19.61 14.02 -13.59
CA ILE A 280 18.82 14.69 -12.55
C ILE A 280 19.66 15.05 -11.31
N GLU A 281 20.65 14.24 -10.96
CA GLU A 281 21.53 14.45 -9.78
C GLU A 281 22.27 15.80 -9.83
N LYS A 282 22.43 16.40 -11.02
CA LYS A 282 23.06 17.73 -11.19
C LYS A 282 22.25 18.86 -10.58
N TRP A 283 20.94 18.67 -10.45
CA TRP A 283 20.00 19.70 -9.95
C TRP A 283 19.30 19.27 -8.68
N ILE A 284 19.03 17.97 -8.54
CA ILE A 284 18.35 17.38 -7.40
C ILE A 284 19.25 16.27 -6.86
N PRO A 285 20.11 16.58 -5.92
CA PRO A 285 20.99 15.58 -5.28
C PRO A 285 20.16 14.46 -4.64
N ASP A 286 20.72 13.26 -4.59
CA ASP A 286 20.13 12.14 -3.87
C ASP A 286 19.84 12.50 -2.40
N PRO A 287 18.85 11.84 -1.77
CA PRO A 287 18.59 12.02 -0.34
C PRO A 287 19.86 11.79 0.50
N PRO A 288 20.04 12.43 1.68
CA PRO A 288 21.25 12.32 2.50
C PRO A 288 21.62 10.88 2.89
N ASP A 289 20.61 9.99 3.00
CA ASP A 289 20.77 8.56 3.29
C ASP A 289 20.83 7.69 2.01
N GLY A 290 20.98 8.33 0.86
CA GLY A 290 21.01 7.73 -0.48
C GLY A 290 19.65 7.20 -0.95
N LEU A 291 19.61 6.77 -2.21
CA LEU A 291 18.45 6.11 -2.78
C LEU A 291 18.22 4.74 -2.10
N ALA A 292 16.96 4.37 -1.91
CA ALA A 292 16.64 3.08 -1.33
C ALA A 292 16.80 1.96 -2.36
N GLY A 293 17.68 1.02 -2.10
CA GLY A 293 17.79 -0.21 -2.88
C GLY A 293 16.54 -1.08 -2.76
N PHE A 294 16.44 -2.07 -3.64
CA PHE A 294 15.28 -2.96 -3.72
C PHE A 294 14.97 -3.65 -2.38
N ASP A 295 15.97 -4.23 -1.72
CA ASP A 295 15.75 -4.94 -0.45
C ASP A 295 15.27 -4.01 0.67
N ARG A 296 15.82 -2.78 0.73
CA ARG A 296 15.36 -1.75 1.67
C ARG A 296 13.91 -1.35 1.38
N SER A 297 13.55 -1.19 0.11
CA SER A 297 12.19 -0.86 -0.32
C SER A 297 11.19 -1.95 0.07
N VAL A 298 11.56 -3.23 -0.13
CA VAL A 298 10.77 -4.39 0.30
C VAL A 298 10.64 -4.43 1.82
N ALA A 299 11.74 -4.25 2.56
CA ALA A 299 11.73 -4.26 4.02
C ALA A 299 10.84 -3.15 4.60
N LEU A 300 10.90 -1.92 4.05
CA LEU A 300 10.03 -0.81 4.42
C LEU A 300 8.57 -1.12 4.13
N ALA A 301 8.24 -1.66 2.95
CA ALA A 301 6.88 -2.02 2.61
C ALA A 301 6.33 -3.13 3.52
N LEU A 302 7.13 -4.17 3.81
CA LEU A 302 6.72 -5.27 4.68
C LEU A 302 6.62 -4.87 6.15
N LYS A 303 7.54 -4.02 6.67
CA LYS A 303 7.49 -3.54 8.05
C LYS A 303 6.20 -2.76 8.30
N LYS A 304 5.84 -1.87 7.39
CA LYS A 304 4.66 -1.01 7.54
C LYS A 304 3.34 -1.74 7.40
N ILE A 305 3.29 -2.82 6.64
CA ILE A 305 2.11 -3.69 6.63
C ILE A 305 1.93 -4.34 8.00
N LYS A 306 3.02 -4.71 8.67
CA LYS A 306 2.95 -5.23 10.05
C LYS A 306 2.50 -4.17 11.04
N ASP A 307 2.99 -2.94 10.90
CA ASP A 307 2.75 -1.85 11.85
C ASP A 307 1.42 -1.11 11.58
N ALA A 308 1.10 -0.84 10.31
CA ALA A 308 -0.06 -0.06 9.92
C ALA A 308 -1.39 -0.81 10.07
N ASP A 309 -1.44 -2.09 9.78
CA ASP A 309 -2.67 -2.88 9.87
C ASP A 309 -3.08 -3.21 11.32
N VAL A 310 -2.15 -3.13 12.25
CA VAL A 310 -2.41 -3.38 13.67
C VAL A 310 -2.73 -2.08 14.41
N THR A 311 -2.21 -0.94 13.98
CA THR A 311 -2.28 0.33 14.71
C THR A 311 -3.24 1.38 14.11
N THR A 312 -3.48 1.40 12.80
CA THR A 312 -3.96 2.61 12.14
C THR A 312 -5.44 2.69 11.81
N ARG A 313 -6.23 1.67 12.06
CA ARG A 313 -7.69 1.85 11.89
C ARG A 313 -8.37 2.58 13.04
N TRP A 314 -7.69 2.76 14.18
CA TRP A 314 -8.32 3.33 15.38
C TRP A 314 -7.47 4.26 16.24
N SER A 315 -6.17 4.41 16.02
CA SER A 315 -5.37 5.38 16.76
C SER A 315 -4.66 6.36 15.83
N ASN A 316 -4.81 7.65 16.09
CA ASN A 316 -4.13 8.78 15.44
C ASN A 316 -2.60 8.80 15.67
N ALA A 317 -1.98 7.67 15.97
CA ALA A 317 -0.55 7.53 16.18
C ALA A 317 0.11 6.91 14.94
N SER A 318 -0.15 7.47 13.76
CA SER A 318 0.72 7.25 12.62
C SER A 318 2.03 8.00 12.88
N LEU A 319 3.14 7.32 12.83
CA LEU A 319 4.43 7.97 12.63
C LEU A 319 4.30 8.79 11.34
N HIS A 320 4.26 10.12 11.50
CA HIS A 320 4.02 11.05 10.43
C HIS A 320 4.95 10.79 9.24
N GLY A 321 4.36 10.56 8.07
CA GLY A 321 4.99 10.90 6.81
C GLY A 321 5.90 9.87 6.17
N ALA A 322 5.76 8.57 6.43
CA ALA A 322 6.51 7.65 5.57
C ALA A 322 5.77 7.40 4.24
N PRO A 323 6.41 7.74 3.13
CA PRO A 323 5.80 7.72 1.79
C PRO A 323 5.28 6.37 1.30
N SER A 324 5.75 5.28 1.90
CA SER A 324 5.37 3.91 1.56
C SER A 324 4.17 3.36 2.34
N ASP A 325 3.53 4.18 3.20
CA ASP A 325 2.37 3.73 3.97
C ASP A 325 1.16 3.47 3.07
N PRO A 326 0.38 2.38 3.31
CA PRO A 326 -0.95 2.23 2.72
C PRO A 326 -1.84 3.40 3.12
N LEU A 327 -2.54 3.94 2.16
CA LEU A 327 -3.51 5.01 2.39
C LEU A 327 -4.93 4.42 2.39
N PRO A 328 -5.89 4.99 3.13
CA PRO A 328 -7.28 4.53 3.14
C PRO A 328 -7.93 4.47 1.75
N SER A 329 -7.39 5.22 0.80
CA SER A 329 -7.86 5.27 -0.60
C SER A 329 -7.07 4.37 -1.54
N ASP A 330 -6.04 3.68 -1.05
CA ASP A 330 -5.41 2.65 -1.86
C ASP A 330 -6.44 1.53 -2.12
N PRO A 331 -6.37 0.82 -3.24
CA PRO A 331 -7.31 -0.25 -3.54
C PRO A 331 -7.33 -1.33 -2.44
N ASP A 332 -8.48 -1.97 -2.21
CA ASP A 332 -8.66 -3.01 -1.18
C ASP A 332 -7.70 -4.20 -1.32
N TRP A 333 -7.15 -4.42 -2.53
CA TRP A 333 -6.14 -5.43 -2.80
C TRP A 333 -4.71 -4.97 -2.51
N SER A 334 -4.49 -3.71 -2.15
CA SER A 334 -3.17 -3.20 -1.77
C SER A 334 -2.81 -3.60 -0.34
N GLY A 335 -1.51 -3.66 -0.03
CA GLY A 335 -1.03 -4.00 1.30
C GLY A 335 -0.96 -5.49 1.62
N GLY A 336 -1.39 -6.38 0.71
CA GLY A 336 -1.37 -7.84 0.86
C GLY A 336 -2.65 -8.43 1.45
N SER A 337 -2.65 -9.76 1.64
CA SER A 337 -3.79 -10.46 2.22
C SER A 337 -3.77 -10.31 3.73
N LEU A 338 -4.72 -9.58 4.27
CA LEU A 338 -5.01 -9.55 5.70
C LEU A 338 -6.43 -10.08 5.90
N TYR A 339 -6.57 -11.09 6.71
CA TYR A 339 -7.87 -11.63 7.07
C TYR A 339 -8.28 -11.12 8.44
N VAL A 340 -9.48 -10.53 8.52
CA VAL A 340 -10.02 -9.93 9.74
C VAL A 340 -11.40 -10.48 10.01
N ASP A 341 -11.62 -11.01 11.21
CA ASP A 341 -12.94 -11.29 11.78
C ASP A 341 -13.19 -10.25 12.88
N GLN A 342 -14.07 -9.28 12.59
CA GLN A 342 -14.39 -8.18 13.49
C GLN A 342 -15.83 -8.29 14.00
N ARG A 343 -16.01 -8.02 15.28
CA ARG A 343 -17.30 -7.98 15.96
C ARG A 343 -17.39 -6.75 16.83
N GLU A 344 -18.54 -6.11 16.81
CA GLU A 344 -18.92 -5.03 17.71
C GLU A 344 -20.33 -5.34 18.23
N VAL A 345 -20.44 -5.48 19.55
CA VAL A 345 -21.71 -5.88 20.20
C VAL A 345 -22.06 -4.82 21.24
N PRO A 346 -23.20 -4.11 21.09
CA PRO A 346 -23.67 -3.20 22.11
C PRO A 346 -23.91 -3.93 23.43
N VAL A 347 -23.55 -3.31 24.54
CA VAL A 347 -23.69 -3.87 25.89
C VAL A 347 -24.27 -2.82 26.84
N THR A 348 -24.96 -3.29 27.88
CA THR A 348 -25.56 -2.40 28.89
C THR A 348 -24.73 -2.33 30.18
N VAL A 349 -23.64 -3.11 30.27
CA VAL A 349 -22.75 -3.17 31.42
C VAL A 349 -21.83 -1.95 31.49
N ASP A 350 -21.39 -1.64 32.71
CA ASP A 350 -20.40 -0.61 32.96
C ASP A 350 -19.09 -0.90 32.18
N PRO A 351 -18.51 0.09 31.49
CA PRO A 351 -17.25 -0.08 30.76
C PRO A 351 -16.10 -0.65 31.59
N ALA A 352 -15.99 -0.24 32.86
CA ALA A 352 -14.94 -0.71 33.74
C ALA A 352 -15.16 -2.18 34.18
N GLN A 353 -16.43 -2.62 34.28
CA GLN A 353 -16.78 -4.02 34.57
C GLN A 353 -16.44 -4.92 33.37
N LEU A 354 -16.81 -4.50 32.17
CA LEU A 354 -16.44 -5.21 30.94
C LEU A 354 -14.91 -5.30 30.77
N TRP A 355 -14.20 -4.20 31.04
CA TRP A 355 -12.74 -4.19 30.98
C TRP A 355 -12.09 -5.17 31.97
N ARG A 356 -12.59 -5.27 33.20
CA ARG A 356 -12.08 -6.26 34.20
C ARG A 356 -12.17 -7.70 33.69
N VAL A 357 -13.23 -8.04 32.97
CA VAL A 357 -13.36 -9.37 32.37
C VAL A 357 -12.37 -9.57 31.23
N ILE A 358 -12.20 -8.55 30.36
CA ILE A 358 -11.22 -8.59 29.26
C ILE A 358 -9.80 -8.71 29.83
N GLU A 359 -9.43 -7.88 30.80
CA GLU A 359 -8.10 -7.90 31.38
C GLU A 359 -7.86 -9.21 32.17
N GLY A 360 -8.91 -9.86 32.67
CA GLY A 360 -8.87 -11.13 33.35
C GLY A 360 -8.79 -12.39 32.50
N ILE A 361 -8.77 -12.27 31.15
CA ILE A 361 -8.80 -13.42 30.24
C ILE A 361 -7.55 -14.31 30.33
N GLY A 362 -7.69 -15.60 30.06
CA GLY A 362 -6.60 -16.59 30.04
C GLY A 362 -6.28 -17.18 31.43
N GLY A 363 -5.29 -18.09 31.49
CA GLY A 363 -4.91 -18.80 32.68
C GLY A 363 -6.09 -19.58 33.31
N ALA A 364 -6.30 -19.46 34.63
CA ALA A 364 -7.34 -20.19 35.34
C ALA A 364 -8.77 -19.80 34.93
N ARG A 365 -8.98 -18.56 34.43
CA ARG A 365 -10.31 -18.09 33.97
C ARG A 365 -10.63 -18.55 32.56
N GLY A 366 -9.63 -19.04 31.79
CA GLY A 366 -9.79 -19.55 30.44
C GLY A 366 -10.08 -18.45 29.40
N TRP A 367 -10.47 -18.89 28.18
CA TRP A 367 -10.63 -18.03 27.00
C TRP A 367 -12.09 -17.72 26.68
N TYR A 368 -13.01 -17.98 27.58
CA TYR A 368 -14.45 -17.75 27.39
C TYR A 368 -15.00 -18.36 26.07
N SER A 369 -14.36 -19.40 25.56
CA SER A 369 -14.77 -20.08 24.33
C SER A 369 -14.59 -21.59 24.48
N PHE A 370 -14.92 -22.37 23.45
CA PHE A 370 -14.93 -23.85 23.49
C PHE A 370 -13.58 -24.41 23.99
N PRO A 371 -13.50 -24.95 25.20
CA PRO A 371 -12.23 -25.44 25.81
C PRO A 371 -11.54 -26.50 24.92
N LEU A 372 -12.34 -27.40 24.33
CA LEU A 372 -11.85 -28.46 23.46
C LEU A 372 -11.16 -27.91 22.18
N ALA A 373 -11.65 -26.81 21.59
CA ALA A 373 -11.05 -26.22 20.41
C ALA A 373 -9.63 -25.69 20.71
N TRP A 374 -9.45 -25.06 21.86
CA TRP A 374 -8.14 -24.58 22.30
C TRP A 374 -7.20 -25.71 22.73
N ALA A 375 -7.75 -26.76 23.40
CA ALA A 375 -6.97 -27.94 23.77
C ALA A 375 -6.45 -28.70 22.54
N VAL A 376 -7.29 -28.97 21.56
CA VAL A 376 -6.89 -29.59 20.26
C VAL A 376 -5.87 -28.72 19.56
N ARG A 377 -6.09 -27.42 19.52
CA ARG A 377 -5.17 -26.47 18.92
C ARG A 377 -3.81 -26.46 19.61
N GLY A 378 -3.77 -26.44 20.94
CA GLY A 378 -2.53 -26.49 21.73
C GLY A 378 -1.78 -27.80 21.52
N TRP A 379 -2.48 -28.92 21.44
CA TRP A 379 -1.87 -30.22 21.15
C TRP A 379 -1.26 -30.30 19.73
N LEU A 380 -1.96 -29.77 18.73
CA LEU A 380 -1.43 -29.66 17.37
C LEU A 380 -0.19 -28.75 17.32
N ASP A 381 -0.17 -27.66 18.07
CA ASP A 381 0.97 -26.75 18.14
C ASP A 381 2.20 -27.45 18.73
N VAL A 382 2.03 -28.24 19.79
CA VAL A 382 3.09 -29.05 20.39
C VAL A 382 3.65 -30.06 19.38
N LEU A 383 2.79 -30.74 18.60
CA LEU A 383 3.22 -31.70 17.57
C LEU A 383 4.12 -31.07 16.51
N VAL A 384 3.91 -29.80 16.18
CA VAL A 384 4.77 -29.06 15.22
C VAL A 384 5.91 -28.31 15.90
N GLY A 385 6.13 -28.56 17.23
CA GLY A 385 7.19 -27.97 18.02
C GLY A 385 6.93 -26.51 18.41
N GLY A 386 5.67 -26.12 18.60
CA GLY A 386 5.24 -24.84 19.17
C GLY A 386 5.17 -24.87 20.70
N VAL A 387 4.69 -23.79 21.30
CA VAL A 387 4.69 -23.58 22.77
C VAL A 387 3.53 -24.26 23.51
N GLY A 388 2.47 -24.69 22.81
CA GLY A 388 1.28 -25.29 23.42
C GLY A 388 0.55 -24.35 24.41
N LEU A 389 -0.24 -24.96 25.32
CA LEU A 389 -1.03 -24.23 26.34
C LEU A 389 -0.29 -24.03 27.67
N THR A 390 1.02 -24.18 27.76
CA THR A 390 1.76 -24.46 28.97
C THR A 390 2.28 -23.27 29.76
N ARG A 391 2.16 -22.01 29.26
CA ARG A 391 2.83 -20.87 29.91
C ARG A 391 2.06 -20.20 31.04
N GLY A 392 0.75 -20.41 31.14
CA GLY A 392 -0.07 -19.81 32.17
C GLY A 392 -0.11 -18.27 32.13
N ARG A 393 -0.50 -17.67 33.24
CA ARG A 393 -0.64 -16.24 33.45
C ARG A 393 0.19 -15.81 34.64
N ARG A 394 0.93 -14.70 34.59
CA ARG A 394 1.79 -14.21 35.69
C ARG A 394 0.99 -13.60 36.82
N ASP A 395 -0.01 -12.77 36.51
CA ASP A 395 -0.87 -12.08 37.48
C ASP A 395 -2.35 -12.33 37.11
N PRO A 396 -3.22 -12.77 38.04
CA PRO A 396 -4.59 -13.13 37.77
C PRO A 396 -5.48 -11.95 37.36
N ASP A 397 -5.12 -10.71 37.68
CA ASP A 397 -5.99 -9.54 37.52
C ASP A 397 -5.41 -8.47 36.60
N ARG A 398 -4.08 -8.44 36.41
CA ARG A 398 -3.40 -7.40 35.60
C ARG A 398 -2.52 -7.98 34.53
N LEU A 399 -2.52 -7.30 33.39
CA LEU A 399 -1.64 -7.61 32.26
C LEU A 399 -0.67 -6.46 32.01
N GLN A 400 0.56 -6.82 31.63
CA GLN A 400 1.58 -5.88 31.19
C GLN A 400 2.08 -6.26 29.80
N VAL A 401 2.51 -5.27 29.02
CA VAL A 401 3.16 -5.50 27.73
C VAL A 401 4.35 -6.45 27.93
N GLY A 402 4.42 -7.49 27.10
CA GLY A 402 5.43 -8.53 27.20
C GLY A 402 5.03 -9.75 28.04
N ASP A 403 3.90 -9.73 28.78
CA ASP A 403 3.42 -10.90 29.50
C ASP A 403 3.06 -12.04 28.56
N SER A 404 3.40 -13.27 28.96
CA SER A 404 2.90 -14.48 28.30
C SER A 404 1.53 -14.84 28.85
N LEU A 405 0.58 -15.10 27.97
CA LEU A 405 -0.78 -15.47 28.30
C LEU A 405 -1.15 -16.73 27.50
N ASP A 406 -0.91 -17.90 28.08
CA ASP A 406 -0.97 -19.19 27.41
C ASP A 406 -0.09 -19.23 26.14
N PHE A 407 -0.68 -19.27 24.96
CA PHE A 407 0.03 -19.22 23.65
C PHE A 407 0.04 -17.84 23.02
N TRP A 408 -0.35 -16.80 23.76
CA TRP A 408 -0.33 -15.42 23.34
C TRP A 408 0.74 -14.62 24.08
N ARG A 409 1.20 -13.55 23.44
CA ARG A 409 2.01 -12.50 24.07
C ARG A 409 1.21 -11.22 24.10
N VAL A 410 1.16 -10.58 25.24
CA VAL A 410 0.59 -9.23 25.38
C VAL A 410 1.47 -8.25 24.63
N GLU A 411 0.97 -7.67 23.56
CA GLU A 411 1.69 -6.72 22.72
C GLU A 411 1.36 -5.27 23.09
N GLU A 412 0.11 -5.01 23.46
CA GLU A 412 -0.35 -3.69 23.87
C GLU A 412 -1.49 -3.79 24.87
N VAL A 413 -1.50 -2.89 25.86
CA VAL A 413 -2.59 -2.69 26.80
C VAL A 413 -2.92 -1.21 26.88
N MET A 414 -4.08 -0.82 26.41
CA MET A 414 -4.68 0.50 26.62
C MET A 414 -5.77 0.36 27.68
N GLN A 415 -5.44 0.74 28.91
CA GLN A 415 -6.32 0.55 30.07
C GLN A 415 -7.73 1.07 29.84
N GLY A 416 -8.73 0.22 30.07
CA GLY A 416 -10.14 0.54 29.86
C GLY A 416 -10.59 0.57 28.40
N GLN A 417 -9.69 0.36 27.43
CA GLN A 417 -10.00 0.51 26.02
C GLN A 417 -9.67 -0.71 25.16
N MET A 418 -8.43 -1.24 25.22
CA MET A 418 -8.02 -2.30 24.30
C MET A 418 -6.86 -3.14 24.85
N LEU A 419 -6.99 -4.45 24.69
CA LEU A 419 -5.96 -5.46 24.88
C LEU A 419 -5.62 -6.09 23.54
N ARG A 420 -4.35 -6.02 23.13
CA ARG A 420 -3.84 -6.68 21.94
C ARG A 420 -2.91 -7.83 22.30
N LEU A 421 -3.20 -8.99 21.74
CA LEU A 421 -2.47 -10.21 21.93
C LEU A 421 -1.90 -10.70 20.60
N ARG A 422 -0.62 -11.05 20.57
CA ARG A 422 0.04 -11.67 19.42
C ARG A 422 0.20 -13.17 19.67
N ALA A 423 -0.18 -13.98 18.70
CA ALA A 423 0.01 -15.43 18.78
C ALA A 423 1.49 -15.81 18.73
N GLU A 424 1.93 -16.65 19.66
CA GLU A 424 3.27 -17.26 19.71
C GLU A 424 3.27 -18.71 19.22
N MET A 425 2.10 -19.28 18.94
CA MET A 425 1.98 -20.60 18.33
C MET A 425 2.55 -20.60 16.91
N LYS A 426 3.03 -21.77 16.46
CA LYS A 426 3.55 -21.95 15.10
C LYS A 426 2.41 -21.89 14.08
N LEU A 427 2.28 -20.73 13.45
CA LEU A 427 1.33 -20.46 12.39
C LEU A 427 2.08 -20.22 11.06
N PRO A 428 1.48 -20.59 9.92
CA PRO A 428 2.01 -20.17 8.63
C PRO A 428 1.65 -18.71 8.32
N GLY A 429 1.92 -17.81 9.27
CA GLY A 429 1.61 -16.40 9.25
C GLY A 429 1.74 -15.76 10.62
N LEU A 430 1.25 -14.53 10.76
CA LEU A 430 1.14 -13.82 12.02
C LEU A 430 -0.34 -13.68 12.39
N ALA A 431 -0.66 -13.80 13.68
CA ALA A 431 -2.03 -13.64 14.15
C ALA A 431 -2.08 -12.74 15.39
N TRP A 432 -3.12 -11.94 15.47
CA TRP A 432 -3.43 -11.10 16.59
C TRP A 432 -4.88 -11.26 17.02
N LEU A 433 -5.14 -11.05 18.30
CA LEU A 433 -6.46 -10.94 18.86
C LEU A 433 -6.54 -9.63 19.64
N GLU A 434 -7.49 -8.80 19.29
CA GLU A 434 -7.79 -7.56 19.99
C GLU A 434 -9.15 -7.69 20.65
N LEU A 435 -9.21 -7.30 21.91
CA LEU A 435 -10.41 -7.26 22.73
C LEU A 435 -10.52 -5.86 23.32
N GLY A 436 -11.70 -5.25 23.27
CA GLY A 436 -11.80 -3.87 23.69
C GLY A 436 -13.20 -3.44 24.13
N VAL A 437 -13.23 -2.25 24.70
CA VAL A 437 -14.42 -1.50 25.08
C VAL A 437 -14.45 -0.21 24.30
N SER A 438 -15.53 0.04 23.58
CA SER A 438 -15.75 1.28 22.84
C SER A 438 -16.95 2.02 23.44
N THR A 439 -16.77 3.29 23.77
CA THR A 439 -17.89 4.16 24.22
C THR A 439 -18.06 5.28 23.20
N LYS A 440 -19.20 5.29 22.51
CA LYS A 440 -19.57 6.32 21.53
C LYS A 440 -20.97 6.83 21.86
N ASP A 441 -21.14 8.13 21.87
CA ASP A 441 -22.44 8.78 22.10
C ASP A 441 -23.20 8.25 23.32
N GLY A 442 -22.46 7.94 24.40
CA GLY A 442 -23.03 7.37 25.63
C GLY A 442 -23.38 5.89 25.58
N SER A 443 -23.18 5.22 24.47
CA SER A 443 -23.41 3.78 24.31
C SER A 443 -22.09 3.01 24.42
N THR A 444 -22.09 1.94 25.22
CA THR A 444 -20.93 1.03 25.37
C THR A 444 -21.08 -0.17 24.44
N SER A 445 -19.99 -0.54 23.77
CA SER A 445 -19.89 -1.73 22.94
C SER A 445 -18.66 -2.55 23.29
N TYR A 446 -18.81 -3.87 23.31
CA TYR A 446 -17.70 -4.81 23.28
C TYR A 446 -17.16 -4.90 21.87
N THR A 447 -15.84 -4.80 21.70
CA THR A 447 -15.16 -4.95 20.41
C THR A 447 -14.21 -6.13 20.44
N GLN A 448 -14.23 -6.94 19.39
CA GLN A 448 -13.33 -8.07 19.22
C GLN A 448 -12.86 -8.12 17.76
N ARG A 449 -11.56 -8.28 17.57
CA ARG A 449 -10.97 -8.39 16.24
C ARG A 449 -9.88 -9.47 16.22
N ALA A 450 -10.11 -10.51 15.42
CA ALA A 450 -9.10 -11.52 15.14
C ALA A 450 -8.48 -11.22 13.78
N ILE A 451 -7.17 -11.06 13.74
CA ILE A 451 -6.40 -10.64 12.57
C ILE A 451 -5.42 -11.75 12.21
N PHE A 452 -5.34 -12.11 10.94
CA PHE A 452 -4.38 -13.08 10.45
C PHE A 452 -3.70 -12.58 9.16
N GLN A 453 -2.38 -12.48 9.20
CA GLN A 453 -1.53 -12.19 8.05
C GLN A 453 -0.90 -13.49 7.54
N PRO A 454 -1.37 -14.06 6.43
CA PRO A 454 -0.86 -15.31 5.90
C PRO A 454 0.57 -15.14 5.37
N ARG A 455 1.38 -16.20 5.50
CA ARG A 455 2.72 -16.26 4.95
C ARG A 455 2.79 -17.32 3.86
N GLY A 456 2.83 -16.86 2.61
CA GLY A 456 2.84 -17.72 1.44
C GLY A 456 1.55 -18.53 1.26
N LEU A 457 1.60 -19.52 0.36
CA LEU A 457 0.44 -20.38 0.06
C LEU A 457 -0.06 -21.16 1.28
N ALA A 458 0.87 -21.65 2.13
CA ALA A 458 0.50 -22.38 3.34
C ALA A 458 -0.38 -21.53 4.28
N GLY A 459 -0.10 -20.24 4.41
CA GLY A 459 -0.92 -19.32 5.20
C GLY A 459 -2.31 -19.11 4.60
N GLN A 460 -2.43 -19.04 3.30
CA GLN A 460 -3.72 -18.94 2.61
C GLN A 460 -4.56 -20.19 2.84
N VAL A 461 -4.00 -21.37 2.60
CA VAL A 461 -4.69 -22.67 2.81
C VAL A 461 -5.11 -22.80 4.27
N TYR A 462 -4.22 -22.48 5.21
CA TYR A 462 -4.53 -22.48 6.64
C TYR A 462 -5.75 -21.62 6.95
N TRP A 463 -5.77 -20.36 6.51
CA TRP A 463 -6.91 -19.46 6.77
C TRP A 463 -8.22 -20.05 6.25
N TRP A 464 -8.26 -20.48 4.99
CA TRP A 464 -9.47 -21.05 4.41
C TRP A 464 -9.94 -22.32 5.11
N SER A 465 -9.02 -23.08 5.71
CA SER A 465 -9.38 -24.28 6.50
C SER A 465 -9.99 -23.93 7.87
N VAL A 466 -9.56 -22.82 8.50
CA VAL A 466 -10.02 -22.43 9.84
C VAL A 466 -11.16 -21.39 9.82
N ALA A 467 -11.30 -20.63 8.74
CA ALA A 467 -12.32 -19.57 8.64
C ALA A 467 -13.76 -20.01 8.96
N PRO A 468 -14.25 -21.19 8.55
CA PRO A 468 -15.58 -21.66 8.95
C PRO A 468 -15.76 -21.79 10.49
N PHE A 469 -14.69 -22.13 11.19
CA PHE A 469 -14.71 -22.34 12.64
C PHE A 469 -14.60 -21.02 13.42
N HIS A 470 -14.01 -19.97 12.83
CA HIS A 470 -13.89 -18.65 13.45
C HIS A 470 -15.22 -18.10 13.92
N ARG A 471 -16.28 -18.27 13.10
CA ARG A 471 -17.62 -17.78 13.44
C ARG A 471 -18.16 -18.40 14.74
N PHE A 472 -17.88 -19.67 14.98
CA PHE A 472 -18.34 -20.38 16.19
C PHE A 472 -17.46 -20.06 17.39
N VAL A 473 -16.14 -20.15 17.25
CA VAL A 473 -15.17 -19.96 18.35
C VAL A 473 -15.21 -18.51 18.84
N PHE A 474 -15.02 -17.55 17.96
CA PHE A 474 -14.97 -16.13 18.34
C PHE A 474 -16.35 -15.53 18.61
N GLY A 475 -17.41 -16.03 17.97
CA GLY A 475 -18.77 -15.66 18.34
C GLY A 475 -19.20 -16.18 19.72
N GLY A 476 -18.75 -17.38 20.08
CA GLY A 476 -18.93 -17.94 21.42
C GLY A 476 -18.17 -17.14 22.47
N MET A 477 -16.91 -16.81 22.17
CA MET A 477 -16.05 -16.00 23.03
C MET A 477 -16.69 -14.64 23.36
N ALA A 478 -17.16 -13.91 22.35
CA ALA A 478 -17.80 -12.60 22.54
C ALA A 478 -19.02 -12.70 23.47
N ARG A 479 -19.93 -13.66 23.21
CA ARG A 479 -21.12 -13.87 24.06
C ARG A 479 -20.76 -14.19 25.51
N ASN A 480 -19.78 -15.05 25.71
CA ASN A 480 -19.41 -15.50 27.06
C ASN A 480 -18.66 -14.41 27.85
N ILE A 481 -17.85 -13.58 27.21
CA ILE A 481 -17.21 -12.39 27.82
C ILE A 481 -18.28 -11.40 28.26
N ILE A 482 -19.27 -11.12 27.42
CA ILE A 482 -20.38 -10.22 27.75
C ILE A 482 -21.20 -10.78 28.89
N ALA A 483 -21.60 -12.06 28.83
CA ALA A 483 -22.34 -12.71 29.90
C ALA A 483 -21.58 -12.72 31.21
N ALA A 484 -20.27 -12.93 31.21
CA ALA A 484 -19.43 -12.84 32.40
C ALA A 484 -19.37 -11.41 32.97
N ALA A 485 -19.38 -10.41 32.10
CA ALA A 485 -19.44 -9.01 32.53
C ALA A 485 -20.82 -8.63 33.08
N GLU A 486 -21.90 -9.21 32.60
CA GLU A 486 -23.27 -9.02 33.09
C GLU A 486 -23.53 -9.73 34.45
N ALA A 487 -22.79 -10.80 34.72
CA ALA A 487 -22.96 -11.61 35.93
C ALA A 487 -22.22 -11.05 37.15
N GLY A 488 -21.34 -10.07 36.99
CA GLY A 488 -20.68 -9.42 38.11
C GLY A 488 -19.22 -9.34 38.15
#